data_e3cb9666e3de039c600f81ea0d05cbf7
#
_entry.id   e3cb9666e3de039c600f81ea0d05cbf7
#
_cell.length_a   1.000
_cell.length_b   1.000
_cell.length_c   1.000
_cell.angle_alpha   90.00
_cell.angle_beta   90.00
_cell.angle_gamma   90.00
#
_symmetry.space_group_name_H-M   'P 1'
#
loop_
_entity.id
_entity.type
_entity.pdbx_description
1 polymer ?
#
loop_
_entity_poly.entity_id
_entity_poly.type
_entity_poly.pdbx_seq_one_letter_code
_entity_poly.pdbx_strand_id
1 'polypeptide(L)'
;MKHRVEMPQLEQMENELKRVKYKRRYRSVLRSTIYALITVAAVAVLVATLWMPVLQIYGASMTPTLEAGDIILSLKTGVFRAGDIIAFYYNNKILVKRVIAGPGEWVNIDEEGSVYGNDVLQNEPYISQKALGECDIYLPYQVPDQRYFVMGDHRETSVDSRSTAVGCVAHEYIVGRIAFRVWPLNAFGKVE
;
A
#
# COMPACT_ATOMS: atom_id res chain seq x y z
N MET A 1 -52.07 47.04 34.56
CA MET A 1 -50.67 47.47 34.85
C MET A 1 -49.92 47.56 33.56
N LYS A 2 -49.59 48.75 33.06
CA LYS A 2 -48.77 48.93 31.86
C LYS A 2 -47.26 48.77 32.28
N HIS A 3 -46.61 47.73 31.85
CA HIS A 3 -45.18 47.62 31.99
C HIS A 3 -44.49 48.77 31.19
N ARG A 4 -43.93 49.72 31.92
CA ARG A 4 -43.05 50.76 31.35
C ARG A 4 -41.77 50.08 30.92
N VAL A 5 -41.57 49.94 29.62
CA VAL A 5 -40.30 49.45 29.05
C VAL A 5 -39.31 50.62 29.23
N GLU A 6 -38.38 50.50 30.20
CA GLU A 6 -37.30 51.44 30.35
C GLU A 6 -36.37 51.30 29.12
N MET A 7 -36.13 52.45 28.46
CA MET A 7 -35.19 52.48 27.34
C MET A 7 -33.77 52.24 27.86
N PRO A 8 -33.03 51.29 27.31
CA PRO A 8 -31.63 51.01 27.73
C PRO A 8 -30.75 52.20 27.47
N GLN A 9 -29.76 52.45 28.36
CA GLN A 9 -28.78 53.52 28.21
C GLN A 9 -27.89 53.24 27.01
N LEU A 10 -27.43 54.29 26.32
CA LEU A 10 -26.56 54.22 25.15
C LEU A 10 -25.33 53.31 25.36
N GLU A 11 -24.74 53.35 26.52
CA GLU A 11 -23.57 52.52 26.88
C GLU A 11 -23.92 51.04 26.96
N GLN A 12 -25.09 50.70 27.45
CA GLN A 12 -25.57 49.30 27.47
C GLN A 12 -25.81 48.77 26.04
N MET A 13 -26.37 49.59 25.17
CA MET A 13 -26.60 49.26 23.77
C MET A 13 -25.27 49.04 23.00
N GLU A 14 -24.25 49.92 23.24
CA GLU A 14 -22.95 49.76 22.64
C GLU A 14 -22.23 48.46 23.09
N ASN A 15 -22.31 48.17 24.39
CA ASN A 15 -21.70 46.96 24.94
C ASN A 15 -22.35 45.69 24.39
N GLU A 16 -23.67 45.65 24.30
CA GLU A 16 -24.39 44.53 23.67
C GLU A 16 -24.08 44.43 22.18
N LEU A 17 -24.00 45.53 21.47
CA LEU A 17 -23.61 45.55 20.06
C LEU A 17 -22.21 44.99 19.83
N LYS A 18 -21.21 45.39 20.67
CA LYS A 18 -19.86 44.86 20.66
C LYS A 18 -19.86 43.36 20.92
N ARG A 19 -20.61 42.90 21.91
CA ARG A 19 -20.76 41.48 22.27
C ARG A 19 -21.35 40.64 21.13
N VAL A 20 -22.43 41.14 20.50
CA VAL A 20 -23.08 40.45 19.38
C VAL A 20 -22.17 40.42 18.16
N LYS A 21 -21.49 41.54 17.83
CA LYS A 21 -20.51 41.58 16.73
C LYS A 21 -19.37 40.62 16.97
N TYR A 22 -18.82 40.56 18.18
CA TYR A 22 -17.75 39.64 18.56
C TYR A 22 -18.18 38.16 18.41
N LYS A 23 -19.35 37.78 18.95
CA LYS A 23 -19.91 36.43 18.80
C LYS A 23 -20.15 36.05 17.34
N ARG A 24 -20.64 36.99 16.53
CA ARG A 24 -20.90 36.76 15.09
C ARG A 24 -19.60 36.57 14.35
N ARG A 25 -18.58 37.40 14.61
CA ARG A 25 -17.26 37.30 14.02
C ARG A 25 -16.57 35.98 14.42
N TYR A 26 -16.61 35.63 15.71
CA TYR A 26 -16.04 34.38 16.21
C TYR A 26 -16.68 33.16 15.56
N ARG A 27 -18.01 33.12 15.48
CA ARG A 27 -18.70 32.00 14.78
C ARG A 27 -18.36 31.93 13.30
N SER A 28 -18.20 33.07 12.63
CA SER A 28 -17.83 33.14 11.21
C SER A 28 -16.41 32.60 11.00
N VAL A 29 -15.46 33.05 11.82
CA VAL A 29 -14.06 32.58 11.76
C VAL A 29 -14.01 31.10 12.08
N LEU A 30 -14.65 30.64 13.16
CA LEU A 30 -14.67 29.22 13.52
C LEU A 30 -15.23 28.36 12.40
N ARG A 31 -16.35 28.76 11.79
CA ARG A 31 -16.97 28.04 10.67
C ARG A 31 -16.01 27.98 9.45
N SER A 32 -15.38 29.11 9.10
CA SER A 32 -14.43 29.20 8.01
C SER A 32 -13.22 28.29 8.24
N THR A 33 -12.69 28.26 9.47
CA THR A 33 -11.58 27.38 9.84
C THR A 33 -11.96 25.91 9.76
N ILE A 34 -13.16 25.54 10.25
CA ILE A 34 -13.65 24.16 10.15
C ILE A 34 -13.78 23.73 8.68
N TYR A 35 -14.35 24.56 7.83
CA TYR A 35 -14.47 24.23 6.41
C TYR A 35 -13.11 24.11 5.74
N ALA A 36 -12.16 24.98 6.05
CA ALA A 36 -10.81 24.91 5.52
C ALA A 36 -10.11 23.58 5.94
N LEU A 37 -10.24 23.19 7.22
CA LEU A 37 -9.69 21.93 7.72
C LEU A 37 -10.32 20.71 7.04
N ILE A 38 -11.66 20.71 6.88
CA ILE A 38 -12.37 19.63 6.19
C ILE A 38 -11.91 19.52 4.73
N THR A 39 -11.76 20.65 4.04
CA THR A 39 -11.31 20.68 2.65
C THR A 39 -9.89 20.12 2.51
N VAL A 40 -8.97 20.57 3.38
CA VAL A 40 -7.59 20.07 3.38
C VAL A 40 -7.55 18.57 3.68
N ALA A 41 -8.31 18.12 4.68
CA ALA A 41 -8.41 16.70 5.02
C ALA A 41 -8.96 15.87 3.85
N ALA A 42 -10.03 16.34 3.20
CA ALA A 42 -10.63 15.65 2.06
C ALA A 42 -9.64 15.52 0.88
N VAL A 43 -8.92 16.60 0.56
CA VAL A 43 -7.88 16.58 -0.48
C VAL A 43 -6.73 15.62 -0.10
N ALA A 44 -6.27 15.65 1.15
CA ALA A 44 -5.23 14.75 1.62
C ALA A 44 -5.63 13.27 1.52
N VAL A 45 -6.86 12.93 1.91
CA VAL A 45 -7.41 11.57 1.78
C VAL A 45 -7.50 11.17 0.31
N LEU A 46 -7.98 12.05 -0.56
CA LEU A 46 -8.10 11.78 -1.99
C LEU A 46 -6.72 11.52 -2.63
N VAL A 47 -5.73 12.33 -2.32
CA VAL A 47 -4.35 12.13 -2.79
C VAL A 47 -3.80 10.81 -2.25
N ALA A 48 -3.97 10.55 -0.96
CA ALA A 48 -3.48 9.31 -0.35
C ALA A 48 -4.10 8.06 -1.02
N THR A 49 -5.41 8.04 -1.24
CA THR A 49 -6.09 6.89 -1.86
C THR A 49 -5.69 6.65 -3.32
N LEU A 50 -5.34 7.71 -4.06
CA LEU A 50 -4.91 7.59 -5.45
C LEU A 50 -3.47 7.08 -5.59
N TRP A 51 -2.58 7.41 -4.64
CA TRP A 51 -1.14 7.11 -4.71
C TRP A 51 -0.72 5.95 -3.83
N MET A 52 -1.52 5.65 -2.80
CA MET A 52 -1.21 4.64 -1.78
C MET A 52 -2.41 3.68 -1.57
N PRO A 53 -2.68 2.78 -2.53
CA PRO A 53 -3.74 1.80 -2.34
C PRO A 53 -3.45 0.90 -1.14
N VAL A 54 -4.49 0.71 -0.32
CA VAL A 54 -4.47 -0.18 0.84
C VAL A 54 -5.01 -1.54 0.42
N LEU A 55 -4.31 -2.60 0.76
CA LEU A 55 -4.65 -3.97 0.39
C LEU A 55 -4.70 -4.85 1.64
N GLN A 56 -5.57 -5.85 1.63
CA GLN A 56 -5.59 -6.90 2.63
C GLN A 56 -5.01 -8.19 2.06
N ILE A 57 -4.14 -8.85 2.81
CA ILE A 57 -3.51 -10.11 2.41
C ILE A 57 -4.48 -11.27 2.64
N TYR A 58 -4.61 -12.12 1.63
CA TYR A 58 -5.33 -13.38 1.68
C TYR A 58 -4.40 -14.51 1.29
N GLY A 59 -4.44 -15.61 2.09
CA GLY A 59 -3.57 -16.76 1.85
C GLY A 59 -2.20 -16.67 2.52
N ALA A 60 -1.41 -17.73 2.39
CA ALA A 60 -0.15 -17.93 3.10
C ALA A 60 1.09 -17.91 2.20
N SER A 61 0.95 -17.56 0.92
CA SER A 61 2.06 -17.65 -0.04
C SER A 61 3.22 -16.69 0.20
N MET A 62 3.03 -15.69 1.07
CA MET A 62 4.05 -14.70 1.46
C MET A 62 4.52 -14.87 2.90
N THR A 63 4.14 -15.95 3.58
CA THR A 63 4.67 -16.27 4.91
C THR A 63 6.15 -16.65 4.83
N PRO A 64 6.96 -16.24 5.81
CA PRO A 64 6.62 -15.55 7.05
C PRO A 64 6.54 -14.02 6.93
N THR A 65 6.90 -13.44 5.78
CA THR A 65 6.97 -11.99 5.61
C THR A 65 5.62 -11.30 5.78
N LEU A 66 4.56 -11.86 5.16
CA LEU A 66 3.18 -11.35 5.27
C LEU A 66 2.25 -12.51 5.61
N GLU A 67 1.32 -12.26 6.52
CA GLU A 67 0.34 -13.24 6.97
C GLU A 67 -1.08 -12.90 6.48
N ALA A 68 -1.94 -13.91 6.42
CA ALA A 68 -3.34 -13.70 6.09
C ALA A 68 -4.01 -12.79 7.11
N GLY A 69 -4.69 -11.74 6.62
CA GLY A 69 -5.32 -10.72 7.46
C GLY A 69 -4.50 -9.44 7.60
N ASP A 70 -3.22 -9.44 7.21
CA ASP A 70 -2.40 -8.23 7.20
C ASP A 70 -3.02 -7.16 6.30
N ILE A 71 -3.03 -5.91 6.77
CA ILE A 71 -3.37 -4.74 5.97
C ILE A 71 -2.08 -4.03 5.62
N ILE A 72 -1.83 -3.90 4.34
CA ILE A 72 -0.61 -3.36 3.78
C ILE A 72 -0.87 -2.13 2.92
N LEU A 73 0.12 -1.26 2.87
CA LEU A 73 0.14 -0.06 2.05
C LEU A 73 1.05 -0.28 0.85
N SER A 74 0.50 -0.11 -0.34
CA SER A 74 1.25 -0.14 -1.59
C SER A 74 1.58 1.26 -2.06
N LEU A 75 2.75 1.44 -2.67
CA LEU A 75 3.18 2.69 -3.31
C LEU A 75 3.26 2.47 -4.82
N LYS A 76 2.62 3.34 -5.59
CA LYS A 76 2.79 3.36 -7.04
C LYS A 76 4.18 3.86 -7.37
N THR A 77 5.04 2.96 -7.84
CA THR A 77 6.40 3.27 -8.33
C THR A 77 6.54 2.72 -9.73
N GLY A 78 7.36 3.36 -10.55
CA GLY A 78 7.60 2.92 -11.94
C GLY A 78 8.77 1.96 -12.11
N VAL A 79 9.52 1.65 -11.05
CA VAL A 79 10.70 0.77 -11.11
C VAL A 79 10.66 -0.21 -9.96
N PHE A 80 10.81 -1.50 -10.26
CA PHE A 80 10.86 -2.59 -9.29
C PHE A 80 12.19 -3.32 -9.41
N ARG A 81 12.74 -3.77 -8.28
CA ARG A 81 14.03 -4.44 -8.18
C ARG A 81 13.87 -5.79 -7.51
N ALA A 82 14.83 -6.66 -7.72
CA ALA A 82 14.90 -7.91 -6.96
C ALA A 82 14.85 -7.64 -5.45
N GLY A 83 14.00 -8.40 -4.74
CA GLY A 83 13.68 -8.21 -3.33
C GLY A 83 12.42 -7.38 -3.06
N ASP A 84 11.97 -6.52 -3.98
CA ASP A 84 10.73 -5.75 -3.79
C ASP A 84 9.50 -6.67 -3.75
N ILE A 85 8.59 -6.42 -2.83
CA ILE A 85 7.29 -7.10 -2.80
C ILE A 85 6.30 -6.26 -3.60
N ILE A 86 5.64 -6.86 -4.59
CA ILE A 86 4.69 -6.18 -5.46
C ILE A 86 3.30 -6.78 -5.39
N ALA A 87 2.30 -5.92 -5.54
CA ALA A 87 0.92 -6.32 -5.78
C ALA A 87 0.61 -6.17 -7.28
N PHE A 88 -0.06 -7.13 -7.87
CA PHE A 88 -0.42 -7.12 -9.29
C PHE A 88 -1.76 -7.81 -9.56
N TYR A 89 -2.40 -7.41 -10.66
CA TYR A 89 -3.65 -8.01 -11.10
C TYR A 89 -3.41 -9.36 -11.78
N TYR A 90 -4.17 -10.36 -11.36
CA TYR A 90 -4.20 -11.68 -11.96
C TYR A 90 -5.62 -12.26 -11.90
N ASN A 91 -6.23 -12.56 -13.06
CA ASN A 91 -7.56 -13.16 -13.15
C ASN A 91 -8.60 -12.55 -12.20
N ASN A 92 -8.81 -11.24 -12.27
CA ASN A 92 -9.77 -10.51 -11.42
C ASN A 92 -9.48 -10.53 -9.90
N LYS A 93 -8.24 -10.87 -9.53
CA LYS A 93 -7.73 -10.83 -8.15
C LYS A 93 -6.44 -10.02 -8.10
N ILE A 94 -6.07 -9.58 -6.91
CA ILE A 94 -4.74 -9.00 -6.67
C ILE A 94 -3.91 -10.05 -5.95
N LEU A 95 -2.77 -10.40 -6.55
CA LEU A 95 -1.77 -11.25 -5.93
C LEU A 95 -0.63 -10.39 -5.40
N VAL A 96 0.02 -10.89 -4.35
CA VAL A 96 1.21 -10.28 -3.78
C VAL A 96 2.34 -11.29 -3.83
N LYS A 97 3.47 -10.90 -4.43
CA LYS A 97 4.66 -11.74 -4.61
C LYS A 97 5.92 -10.90 -4.51
N ARG A 98 7.06 -11.55 -4.33
CA ARG A 98 8.37 -10.90 -4.34
C ARG A 98 9.00 -10.97 -5.72
N VAL A 99 9.57 -9.86 -6.18
CA VAL A 99 10.35 -9.79 -7.40
C VAL A 99 11.67 -10.52 -7.18
N ILE A 100 11.96 -11.48 -8.05
CA ILE A 100 13.21 -12.24 -8.05
C ILE A 100 14.16 -11.72 -9.12
N ALA A 101 13.60 -11.40 -10.30
CA ALA A 101 14.37 -10.86 -11.40
C ALA A 101 13.54 -9.89 -12.24
N GLY A 102 14.21 -8.89 -12.80
CA GLY A 102 13.65 -7.90 -13.70
C GLY A 102 13.83 -8.25 -15.18
N PRO A 103 13.39 -7.33 -16.07
CA PRO A 103 13.46 -7.53 -17.52
C PRO A 103 14.89 -7.86 -18.02
N GLY A 104 15.01 -8.89 -18.86
CA GLY A 104 16.27 -9.31 -19.47
C GLY A 104 17.18 -10.17 -18.58
N GLU A 105 16.92 -10.24 -17.29
CA GLU A 105 17.71 -11.05 -16.34
C GLU A 105 17.42 -12.54 -16.49
N TRP A 106 18.39 -13.37 -16.14
CA TRP A 106 18.26 -14.82 -16.12
C TRP A 106 17.94 -15.31 -14.72
N VAL A 107 17.03 -16.25 -14.62
CA VAL A 107 16.68 -16.95 -13.37
C VAL A 107 16.96 -18.42 -13.54
N ASN A 108 17.69 -19.00 -12.59
CA ASN A 108 17.83 -20.43 -12.45
C ASN A 108 17.47 -20.83 -11.03
N ILE A 109 16.90 -22.03 -10.86
CA ILE A 109 16.50 -22.59 -9.55
C ILE A 109 16.99 -24.03 -9.56
N ASP A 110 17.77 -24.41 -8.58
CA ASP A 110 18.22 -25.79 -8.42
C ASP A 110 17.15 -26.69 -7.78
N GLU A 111 17.43 -28.00 -7.72
CA GLU A 111 16.52 -29.00 -7.15
C GLU A 111 16.27 -28.77 -5.66
N GLU A 112 17.22 -28.16 -4.96
CA GLU A 112 17.11 -27.77 -3.55
C GLU A 112 16.30 -26.49 -3.35
N GLY A 113 15.95 -25.78 -4.43
CA GLY A 113 15.17 -24.53 -4.42
C GLY A 113 16.03 -23.29 -4.18
N SER A 114 17.35 -23.36 -4.36
CA SER A 114 18.22 -22.18 -4.33
C SER A 114 18.06 -21.38 -5.62
N VAL A 115 17.92 -20.08 -5.51
CA VAL A 115 17.67 -19.18 -6.64
C VAL A 115 18.94 -18.47 -7.07
N TYR A 116 19.20 -18.47 -8.37
CA TYR A 116 20.32 -17.79 -9.01
C TYR A 116 19.78 -16.72 -9.97
N GLY A 117 20.26 -15.50 -9.84
CA GLY A 117 20.01 -14.42 -10.79
C GLY A 117 21.27 -14.12 -11.57
N ASN A 118 21.26 -14.22 -12.91
CA ASN A 118 22.42 -14.06 -13.76
C ASN A 118 23.64 -14.90 -13.27
N ASP A 119 23.39 -16.17 -12.94
CA ASP A 119 24.34 -17.14 -12.40
C ASP A 119 24.90 -16.81 -10.99
N VAL A 120 24.37 -15.80 -10.31
CA VAL A 120 24.77 -15.45 -8.94
C VAL A 120 23.73 -15.94 -7.96
N LEU A 121 24.14 -16.74 -6.96
CA LEU A 121 23.27 -17.19 -5.87
C LEU A 121 22.67 -16.00 -5.12
N GLN A 122 21.35 -15.95 -5.06
CA GLN A 122 20.64 -14.90 -4.32
C GLN A 122 20.62 -15.20 -2.82
N ASN A 123 20.83 -14.14 -2.02
CA ASN A 123 20.66 -14.22 -0.59
C ASN A 123 19.19 -13.96 -0.24
N GLU A 124 18.52 -14.93 0.33
CA GLU A 124 17.08 -14.90 0.58
C GLU A 124 16.74 -15.08 2.08
N PRO A 125 17.10 -14.12 2.94
CA PRO A 125 16.89 -14.23 4.39
C PRO A 125 15.42 -14.21 4.80
N TYR A 126 14.53 -13.86 3.90
CA TYR A 126 13.09 -13.73 4.11
C TYR A 126 12.32 -15.06 3.96
N ILE A 127 12.94 -16.11 3.41
CA ILE A 127 12.30 -17.42 3.31
C ILE A 127 12.63 -18.27 4.54
N SER A 128 11.66 -19.06 4.99
CA SER A 128 11.87 -20.03 6.08
C SER A 128 12.47 -21.34 5.58
N GLN A 129 12.11 -21.74 4.38
CA GLN A 129 12.54 -23.00 3.77
C GLN A 129 12.69 -22.83 2.26
N LYS A 130 13.81 -23.33 1.71
CA LYS A 130 13.99 -23.45 0.27
C LYS A 130 13.18 -24.63 -0.26
N ALA A 131 12.58 -24.46 -1.41
CA ALA A 131 11.90 -25.52 -2.15
C ALA A 131 11.75 -25.09 -3.61
N LEU A 132 11.94 -26.03 -4.54
CA LEU A 132 11.60 -25.79 -5.95
C LEU A 132 10.10 -25.53 -6.11
N GLY A 133 9.26 -26.21 -5.34
CA GLY A 133 7.81 -26.12 -5.40
C GLY A 133 7.26 -26.61 -6.73
N GLU A 134 6.06 -26.11 -7.08
CA GLU A 134 5.48 -26.41 -8.39
C GLU A 134 6.18 -25.56 -9.47
N CYS A 135 6.96 -26.23 -10.33
CA CYS A 135 7.74 -25.59 -11.39
C CYS A 135 7.56 -26.37 -12.71
N ASP A 136 6.86 -25.76 -13.65
CA ASP A 136 6.55 -26.34 -14.97
C ASP A 136 7.20 -25.58 -16.14
N ILE A 137 8.11 -24.64 -15.83
CA ILE A 137 8.91 -23.89 -16.80
C ILE A 137 10.28 -24.54 -17.01
N TYR A 138 10.89 -24.25 -18.15
CA TYR A 138 12.27 -24.64 -18.41
C TYR A 138 13.25 -23.65 -17.75
N LEU A 139 14.20 -24.16 -17.00
CA LEU A 139 15.28 -23.40 -16.36
C LEU A 139 16.63 -23.69 -17.04
N PRO A 140 17.55 -22.72 -17.15
CA PRO A 140 17.40 -21.32 -16.77
C PRO A 140 16.42 -20.55 -17.66
N TYR A 141 15.68 -19.61 -17.07
CA TYR A 141 14.62 -18.83 -17.73
C TYR A 141 15.05 -17.37 -17.86
N GLN A 142 14.98 -16.80 -19.08
CA GLN A 142 15.19 -15.39 -19.28
C GLN A 142 13.89 -14.61 -19.15
N VAL A 143 13.88 -13.60 -18.29
CA VAL A 143 12.71 -12.73 -18.07
C VAL A 143 12.48 -11.85 -19.30
N PRO A 144 11.31 -11.91 -19.93
CA PRO A 144 11.02 -11.07 -21.10
C PRO A 144 11.03 -9.57 -20.77
N ASP A 145 11.20 -8.74 -21.80
CA ASP A 145 11.14 -7.29 -21.66
C ASP A 145 9.83 -6.84 -21.00
N GLN A 146 9.93 -5.81 -20.14
CA GLN A 146 8.81 -5.23 -19.38
C GLN A 146 8.06 -6.24 -18.51
N ARG A 147 8.68 -7.36 -18.15
CA ARG A 147 8.11 -8.34 -17.22
C ARG A 147 9.03 -8.58 -16.04
N TYR A 148 8.43 -9.14 -14.98
CA TYR A 148 9.13 -9.47 -13.75
C TYR A 148 8.86 -10.92 -13.38
N PHE A 149 9.92 -11.62 -13.03
CA PHE A 149 9.81 -12.96 -12.45
C PHE A 149 9.57 -12.81 -10.96
N VAL A 150 8.47 -13.36 -10.47
CA VAL A 150 8.06 -13.20 -9.08
C VAL A 150 7.86 -14.54 -8.41
N MET A 151 8.18 -14.62 -7.11
CA MET A 151 7.95 -15.82 -6.29
C MET A 151 7.30 -15.45 -4.97
N GLY A 152 6.58 -16.41 -4.37
CA GLY A 152 6.13 -16.28 -2.99
C GLY A 152 7.25 -16.63 -2.02
N ASP A 153 7.20 -16.07 -0.81
CA ASP A 153 8.18 -16.36 0.23
C ASP A 153 7.97 -17.76 0.82
N HIS A 154 6.73 -18.27 0.79
CA HIS A 154 6.43 -19.67 1.09
C HIS A 154 6.61 -20.55 -0.16
N ARG A 155 7.85 -20.93 -0.43
CA ARG A 155 8.29 -21.56 -1.68
C ARG A 155 7.53 -22.81 -2.09
N GLU A 156 7.19 -23.66 -1.15
CA GLU A 156 6.56 -24.95 -1.39
C GLU A 156 5.12 -24.83 -1.93
N THR A 157 4.34 -23.89 -1.39
CA THR A 157 2.89 -23.79 -1.70
C THR A 157 2.53 -22.64 -2.61
N SER A 158 3.50 -21.78 -2.95
CA SER A 158 3.23 -20.61 -3.78
C SER A 158 3.07 -20.98 -5.25
N VAL A 159 1.93 -20.62 -5.83
CA VAL A 159 1.75 -20.58 -7.28
C VAL A 159 2.19 -19.20 -7.77
N ASP A 160 3.22 -19.15 -8.61
CA ASP A 160 3.90 -17.92 -9.04
C ASP A 160 4.57 -18.07 -10.41
N SER A 161 5.61 -17.29 -10.74
CA SER A 161 6.23 -17.31 -12.07
C SER A 161 6.92 -18.63 -12.43
N ARG A 162 7.11 -19.55 -11.48
CA ARG A 162 7.58 -20.91 -11.75
C ARG A 162 6.52 -21.76 -12.47
N SER A 163 5.25 -21.36 -12.38
CA SER A 163 4.17 -22.02 -13.09
C SER A 163 3.76 -21.20 -14.32
N THR A 164 3.58 -21.90 -15.44
CA THR A 164 3.06 -21.33 -16.71
C THR A 164 1.67 -20.72 -16.53
N ALA A 165 0.92 -21.11 -15.51
CA ALA A 165 -0.38 -20.50 -15.18
C ALA A 165 -0.27 -19.02 -14.80
N VAL A 166 0.77 -18.62 -14.08
CA VAL A 166 1.03 -17.23 -13.70
C VAL A 166 2.02 -16.57 -14.66
N GLY A 167 3.16 -17.23 -14.90
CA GLY A 167 4.23 -16.72 -15.73
C GLY A 167 4.86 -15.42 -15.18
N CYS A 168 5.63 -14.74 -16.02
CA CYS A 168 6.19 -13.44 -15.67
C CYS A 168 5.13 -12.33 -15.71
N VAL A 169 5.10 -11.51 -14.68
CA VAL A 169 4.14 -10.41 -14.49
C VAL A 169 4.52 -9.22 -15.37
N ALA A 170 3.61 -8.78 -16.23
CA ALA A 170 3.84 -7.58 -17.03
C ALA A 170 3.76 -6.32 -16.16
N HIS A 171 4.61 -5.34 -16.47
CA HIS A 171 4.70 -4.07 -15.73
C HIS A 171 3.35 -3.37 -15.58
N GLU A 172 2.52 -3.40 -16.61
CA GLU A 172 1.19 -2.76 -16.65
C GLU A 172 0.18 -3.35 -15.66
N TYR A 173 0.37 -4.61 -15.23
CA TYR A 173 -0.50 -5.26 -14.25
C TYR A 173 -0.08 -4.97 -12.81
N ILE A 174 1.07 -4.32 -12.58
CA ILE A 174 1.56 -4.05 -11.24
C ILE A 174 0.81 -2.85 -10.65
N VAL A 175 0.14 -3.07 -9.53
CA VAL A 175 -0.57 -2.05 -8.75
C VAL A 175 0.43 -1.13 -8.04
N GLY A 176 1.51 -1.71 -7.50
CA GLY A 176 2.58 -1.00 -6.82
C GLY A 176 3.42 -1.89 -5.93
N ARG A 177 4.45 -1.29 -5.32
CA ARG A 177 5.34 -1.94 -4.35
C ARG A 177 4.75 -1.83 -2.95
N ILE A 178 4.78 -2.92 -2.20
CA ILE A 178 4.39 -2.93 -0.79
C ILE A 178 5.48 -2.23 0.02
N ALA A 179 5.09 -1.24 0.80
CA ALA A 179 6.03 -0.43 1.58
C ALA A 179 5.85 -0.61 3.08
N PHE A 180 4.60 -0.67 3.56
CA PHE A 180 4.31 -0.72 4.99
C PHE A 180 3.20 -1.72 5.29
N ARG A 181 3.31 -2.37 6.46
CA ARG A 181 2.21 -3.07 7.12
C ARG A 181 1.57 -2.12 8.10
N VAL A 182 0.24 -1.91 7.96
CA VAL A 182 -0.56 -1.02 8.80
C VAL A 182 -1.25 -1.79 9.92
N TRP A 183 -1.61 -3.04 9.67
CA TRP A 183 -2.25 -3.94 10.62
C TRP A 183 -1.68 -5.36 10.46
N PRO A 184 -1.49 -6.10 11.57
CA PRO A 184 -1.80 -5.77 12.95
C PRO A 184 -0.81 -4.76 13.56
N LEU A 185 -1.25 -3.99 14.58
CA LEU A 185 -0.45 -2.91 15.18
C LEU A 185 0.85 -3.40 15.84
N ASN A 186 0.88 -4.64 16.33
CA ASN A 186 2.08 -5.25 16.90
C ASN A 186 3.16 -5.57 15.85
N ALA A 187 2.77 -5.63 14.58
CA ALA A 187 3.68 -5.83 13.44
C ALA A 187 3.71 -4.61 12.48
N PHE A 188 3.26 -3.44 12.99
CA PHE A 188 3.30 -2.19 12.21
C PHE A 188 4.73 -1.83 11.86
N GLY A 189 4.98 -1.57 10.57
CA GLY A 189 6.29 -1.17 10.12
C GLY A 189 6.52 -1.34 8.62
N LYS A 190 7.75 -1.07 8.22
CA LYS A 190 8.21 -1.28 6.85
C LYS A 190 8.25 -2.79 6.56
N VAL A 191 7.85 -3.17 5.36
CA VAL A 191 7.94 -4.55 4.86
C VAL A 191 9.18 -4.65 3.98
N GLU A 192 10.08 -5.58 4.33
CA GLU A 192 11.35 -5.83 3.62
C GLU A 192 11.42 -7.27 3.10
#